data_7c703be200bf3b0a9764880e5f8479b8
#
_entry.id   7c703be200bf3b0a9764880e5f8479b8
#
_cell.length_a   1.000
_cell.length_b   1.000
_cell.length_c   1.000
_cell.angle_alpha   90.00
_cell.angle_beta   90.00
_cell.angle_gamma   90.00
#
_symmetry.space_group_name_H-M   'P 1'
#
loop_
_entity.id
_entity.type
_entity.pdbx_description
1 polymer ?
#
loop_
_entity_poly.entity_id
_entity_poly.type
_entity_poly.pdbx_seq_one_letter_code
_entity_poly.pdbx_strand_id
1 'polypeptide(L)'
;LDCYKFDTLERDIRELGTMTGKEDEAERYCLFLNKWKDLVSSRLSNITGSLPTAYVEGYSAYSAQGKDSGVDILMGIAKGKNLAADLGEQWPKVTPEWVISENPAVILKTASLKPEKTLDQVREEILTRTGFETLNAVKEKRVYVLNGDLIYGPRSPAGLVYLAKALHPEECSGISPE
;
A
#
# COMPACT_ATOMS: atom_id res chain seq x y z
N LEU A 1 -6.01 21.84 0.43
CA LEU A 1 -5.28 20.96 -0.48
C LEU A 1 -4.22 20.22 0.31
N ASP A 2 -4.19 18.90 0.25
CA ASP A 2 -3.08 18.14 0.82
C ASP A 2 -2.34 17.29 -0.23
N CYS A 3 -2.97 17.00 -1.39
CA CYS A 3 -2.42 16.19 -2.48
C CYS A 3 -1.76 14.88 -1.97
N TYR A 4 -2.24 14.35 -0.87
CA TYR A 4 -1.57 13.33 -0.09
C TYR A 4 -2.23 11.95 -0.22
N LYS A 5 -3.55 11.88 0.00
CA LYS A 5 -4.31 10.62 -0.03
C LYS A 5 -4.93 10.38 -1.40
N PHE A 6 -4.94 9.12 -1.81
CA PHE A 6 -5.41 8.72 -3.14
C PHE A 6 -6.87 9.09 -3.40
N ASP A 7 -7.73 9.00 -2.40
CA ASP A 7 -9.17 9.28 -2.49
C ASP A 7 -9.49 10.77 -2.69
N THR A 8 -8.62 11.68 -2.24
CA THR A 8 -8.78 13.13 -2.41
C THR A 8 -7.88 13.71 -3.50
N LEU A 9 -6.92 12.94 -3.98
CA LEU A 9 -5.86 13.41 -4.87
C LEU A 9 -6.39 14.01 -6.18
N GLU A 10 -7.40 13.40 -6.78
CA GLU A 10 -7.99 13.89 -8.03
C GLU A 10 -8.62 15.29 -7.86
N ARG A 11 -9.38 15.49 -6.79
CA ARG A 11 -9.96 16.80 -6.45
C ARG A 11 -8.86 17.83 -6.23
N ASP A 12 -7.88 17.48 -5.40
CA ASP A 12 -6.81 18.40 -4.99
C ASP A 12 -5.92 18.80 -6.17
N ILE A 13 -5.65 17.90 -7.10
CA ILE A 13 -4.88 18.18 -8.31
C ILE A 13 -5.65 19.13 -9.25
N ARG A 14 -6.97 18.92 -9.44
CA ARG A 14 -7.78 19.86 -10.25
C ARG A 14 -7.82 21.25 -9.63
N GLU A 15 -7.98 21.34 -8.32
CA GLU A 15 -7.98 22.61 -7.60
C GLU A 15 -6.61 23.31 -7.72
N LEU A 16 -5.52 22.56 -7.58
CA LEU A 16 -4.17 23.08 -7.80
C LEU A 16 -3.98 23.57 -9.25
N GLY A 17 -4.49 22.82 -10.23
CA GLY A 17 -4.51 23.23 -11.65
C GLY A 17 -5.17 24.60 -11.83
N THR A 18 -6.36 24.77 -11.28
CA THR A 18 -7.11 26.04 -11.34
C THR A 18 -6.33 27.20 -10.66
N MET A 19 -5.76 26.94 -9.49
CA MET A 19 -4.99 27.96 -8.75
C MET A 19 -3.71 28.40 -9.49
N THR A 20 -3.15 27.55 -10.33
CA THR A 20 -1.87 27.78 -11.01
C THR A 20 -2.03 28.07 -12.53
N GLY A 21 -3.24 28.04 -13.06
CA GLY A 21 -3.51 28.16 -14.51
C GLY A 21 -2.96 26.97 -15.30
N LYS A 22 -3.03 25.76 -14.70
CA LYS A 22 -2.51 24.50 -15.25
C LYS A 22 -3.61 23.41 -15.32
N GLU A 23 -4.80 23.81 -15.70
CA GLU A 23 -5.98 22.94 -15.76
C GLU A 23 -5.77 21.73 -16.69
N ASP A 24 -5.15 21.95 -17.86
CA ASP A 24 -4.87 20.89 -18.82
C ASP A 24 -3.88 19.85 -18.29
N GLU A 25 -2.84 20.30 -17.59
CA GLU A 25 -1.86 19.41 -16.93
C GLU A 25 -2.51 18.62 -15.80
N ALA A 26 -3.35 19.27 -15.00
CA ALA A 26 -4.09 18.64 -13.92
C ALA A 26 -5.03 17.55 -14.46
N GLU A 27 -5.77 17.84 -15.54
CA GLU A 27 -6.68 16.87 -16.15
C GLU A 27 -5.92 15.68 -16.74
N ARG A 28 -4.79 15.88 -17.42
CA ARG A 28 -3.94 14.79 -17.91
C ARG A 28 -3.48 13.87 -16.79
N TYR A 29 -3.12 14.46 -15.62
CA TYR A 29 -2.75 13.65 -14.47
C TYR A 29 -3.96 12.88 -13.89
N CYS A 30 -5.13 13.50 -13.80
CA CYS A 30 -6.35 12.83 -13.34
C CYS A 30 -6.74 11.65 -14.24
N LEU A 31 -6.61 11.81 -15.56
CA LEU A 31 -6.81 10.71 -16.51
C LEU A 31 -5.80 9.57 -16.31
N PHE A 32 -4.54 9.89 -16.04
CA PHE A 32 -3.51 8.90 -15.70
C PHE A 32 -3.86 8.16 -14.40
N LEU A 33 -4.25 8.87 -13.34
CA LEU A 33 -4.65 8.30 -12.07
C LEU A 33 -5.83 7.33 -12.24
N ASN A 34 -6.88 7.77 -12.94
CA ASN A 34 -8.08 6.98 -13.15
C ASN A 34 -7.79 5.74 -14.02
N LYS A 35 -6.94 5.85 -15.06
CA LYS A 35 -6.51 4.70 -15.86
C LYS A 35 -5.99 3.55 -15.00
N TRP A 36 -5.13 3.84 -14.03
CA TRP A 36 -4.54 2.81 -13.17
C TRP A 36 -5.52 2.28 -12.13
N LYS A 37 -6.33 3.15 -11.56
CA LYS A 37 -7.40 2.77 -10.64
C LYS A 37 -8.41 1.83 -11.31
N ASP A 38 -8.87 2.18 -12.50
CA ASP A 38 -9.85 1.39 -13.26
C ASP A 38 -9.26 0.06 -13.72
N LEU A 39 -7.98 0.05 -14.13
CA LEU A 39 -7.29 -1.18 -14.51
C LEU A 39 -7.22 -2.15 -13.33
N VAL A 40 -6.78 -1.70 -12.15
CA VAL A 40 -6.72 -2.55 -10.96
C VAL A 40 -8.12 -3.01 -10.56
N SER A 41 -9.09 -2.10 -10.50
CA SER A 41 -10.47 -2.43 -10.14
C SER A 41 -11.09 -3.45 -11.09
N SER A 42 -10.85 -3.31 -12.39
CA SER A 42 -11.32 -4.25 -13.42
C SER A 42 -10.69 -5.64 -13.25
N ARG A 43 -9.37 -5.71 -13.03
CA ARG A 43 -8.67 -6.99 -12.81
C ARG A 43 -9.17 -7.74 -11.59
N LEU A 44 -9.54 -7.00 -10.56
CA LEU A 44 -10.01 -7.57 -9.30
C LEU A 44 -11.54 -7.66 -9.20
N SER A 45 -12.28 -7.30 -10.25
CA SER A 45 -13.75 -7.25 -10.21
C SER A 45 -14.38 -8.59 -9.80
N ASN A 46 -13.82 -9.71 -10.25
CA ASN A 46 -14.31 -11.06 -9.99
C ASN A 46 -13.85 -11.65 -8.66
N ILE A 47 -13.00 -10.96 -7.90
CA ILE A 47 -12.59 -11.42 -6.57
C ILE A 47 -13.79 -11.33 -5.63
N THR A 48 -14.26 -12.49 -5.19
CA THR A 48 -15.34 -12.68 -4.24
C THR A 48 -14.88 -13.58 -3.09
N GLY A 49 -15.43 -13.40 -1.89
CA GLY A 49 -15.08 -14.20 -0.71
C GLY A 49 -14.05 -13.54 0.19
N SER A 50 -13.21 -14.36 0.84
CA SER A 50 -12.21 -13.88 1.80
C SER A 50 -11.08 -13.13 1.10
N LEU A 51 -10.84 -11.89 1.54
CA LEU A 51 -9.75 -11.08 1.02
C LEU A 51 -8.41 -11.44 1.71
N PRO A 52 -7.27 -11.34 1.00
CA PRO A 52 -5.97 -11.55 1.60
C PRO A 52 -5.72 -10.54 2.72
N THR A 53 -5.33 -11.03 3.89
CA THR A 53 -5.00 -10.20 5.05
C THR A 53 -3.59 -9.65 4.94
N ALA A 54 -3.39 -8.40 5.31
CA ALA A 54 -2.06 -7.81 5.34
C ALA A 54 -1.80 -7.06 6.64
N TYR A 55 -0.59 -7.25 7.16
CA TYR A 55 0.01 -6.36 8.14
C TYR A 55 0.85 -5.31 7.41
N VAL A 56 0.50 -4.05 7.58
CA VAL A 56 1.24 -2.95 6.98
C VAL A 56 2.00 -2.20 8.06
N GLU A 57 3.31 -2.31 8.02
CA GLU A 57 4.19 -1.59 8.93
C GLU A 57 4.66 -0.28 8.30
N GLY A 58 4.55 0.81 9.04
CA GLY A 58 5.06 2.13 8.68
C GLY A 58 6.59 2.22 8.76
N TYR A 59 7.12 3.43 8.83
CA TYR A 59 8.59 3.67 8.85
C TYR A 59 9.27 3.08 10.09
N SER A 60 8.63 3.14 11.25
CA SER A 60 9.16 2.55 12.49
C SER A 60 8.67 1.13 12.68
N ALA A 61 9.48 0.30 13.33
CA ALA A 61 9.09 -1.06 13.69
C ALA A 61 7.84 -1.05 14.57
N TYR A 62 6.90 -1.95 14.25
CA TYR A 62 5.63 -2.13 14.95
C TYR A 62 4.72 -0.89 15.02
N SER A 63 5.01 0.14 14.23
CA SER A 63 4.07 1.24 13.98
C SER A 63 3.26 0.87 12.73
N ALA A 64 2.05 0.35 12.95
CA ALA A 64 1.20 -0.09 11.84
C ALA A 64 0.55 1.10 11.12
N GLN A 65 0.16 0.88 9.88
CA GLN A 65 -0.70 1.78 9.12
C GLN A 65 -2.12 1.22 9.19
N GLY A 66 -2.95 1.85 10.01
CA GLY A 66 -4.31 1.41 10.31
C GLY A 66 -5.36 2.17 9.50
N LYS A 67 -6.53 2.33 10.10
CA LYS A 67 -7.72 2.91 9.49
C LYS A 67 -7.48 4.30 8.92
N ASP A 68 -7.98 4.55 7.72
CA ASP A 68 -7.89 5.83 6.99
C ASP A 68 -6.45 6.29 6.70
N SER A 69 -5.45 5.42 6.83
CA SER A 69 -4.10 5.69 6.31
C SER A 69 -4.07 5.63 4.78
N GLY A 70 -3.05 6.22 4.14
CA GLY A 70 -2.93 6.16 2.68
C GLY A 70 -2.87 4.74 2.14
N VAL A 71 -2.22 3.83 2.87
CA VAL A 71 -2.19 2.40 2.51
C VAL A 71 -3.55 1.75 2.68
N ASP A 72 -4.28 2.05 3.74
CA ASP A 72 -5.60 1.49 3.99
C ASP A 72 -6.58 1.81 2.84
N ILE A 73 -6.55 3.06 2.36
CA ILE A 73 -7.32 3.51 1.20
C ILE A 73 -6.94 2.72 -0.06
N LEU A 74 -5.63 2.59 -0.34
CA LEU A 74 -5.14 1.83 -1.50
C LEU A 74 -5.48 0.34 -1.38
N MET A 75 -5.41 -0.23 -0.19
CA MET A 75 -5.77 -1.64 0.06
C MET A 75 -7.25 -1.90 -0.18
N GLY A 76 -8.13 -0.95 0.16
CA GLY A 76 -9.55 -1.05 -0.17
C GLY A 76 -9.80 -1.20 -1.67
N ILE A 77 -9.08 -0.41 -2.50
CA ILE A 77 -9.15 -0.50 -3.97
C ILE A 77 -8.53 -1.81 -4.47
N ALA A 78 -7.41 -2.21 -3.88
CA ALA A 78 -6.69 -3.44 -4.22
C ALA A 78 -7.32 -4.71 -3.62
N LYS A 79 -8.52 -4.64 -3.05
CA LYS A 79 -9.23 -5.77 -2.41
C LYS A 79 -8.36 -6.56 -1.43
N GLY A 80 -7.68 -5.85 -0.53
CA GLY A 80 -6.97 -6.42 0.62
C GLY A 80 -7.66 -6.07 1.94
N LYS A 81 -7.48 -6.92 2.96
CA LYS A 81 -7.90 -6.63 4.33
C LYS A 81 -6.70 -6.14 5.15
N ASN A 82 -6.74 -4.86 5.55
CA ASN A 82 -5.75 -4.30 6.45
C ASN A 82 -6.06 -4.70 7.90
N LEU A 83 -5.22 -5.54 8.50
CA LEU A 83 -5.45 -6.03 9.86
C LEU A 83 -5.43 -4.93 10.92
N ALA A 84 -4.60 -3.91 10.72
CA ALA A 84 -4.50 -2.80 11.67
C ALA A 84 -5.67 -1.79 11.56
N ALA A 85 -6.51 -1.86 10.53
CA ALA A 85 -7.70 -1.00 10.42
C ALA A 85 -8.72 -1.29 11.52
N ASP A 86 -8.80 -2.53 11.97
CA ASP A 86 -9.72 -2.96 13.05
C ASP A 86 -9.32 -2.38 14.43
N LEU A 87 -8.11 -1.82 14.58
CA LEU A 87 -7.67 -1.14 15.81
C LEU A 87 -8.24 0.29 15.95
N GLY A 88 -8.87 0.82 14.90
CA GLY A 88 -9.58 2.10 14.93
C GLY A 88 -8.70 3.35 14.86
N GLU A 89 -7.39 3.21 14.87
CA GLU A 89 -6.42 4.32 14.79
C GLU A 89 -5.73 4.34 13.42
N GLN A 90 -5.30 5.53 13.00
CA GLN A 90 -4.57 5.69 11.73
C GLN A 90 -3.12 5.16 11.84
N TRP A 91 -2.49 5.29 12.98
CA TRP A 91 -1.09 4.90 13.23
C TRP A 91 -0.94 4.11 14.53
N PRO A 92 -1.63 2.96 14.66
CA PRO A 92 -1.56 2.18 15.91
C PRO A 92 -0.17 1.58 16.09
N LYS A 93 0.26 1.50 17.36
CA LYS A 93 1.42 0.70 17.75
C LYS A 93 0.94 -0.70 18.13
N VAL A 94 1.56 -1.70 17.53
CA VAL A 94 1.28 -3.12 17.79
C VAL A 94 2.48 -3.80 18.45
N THR A 95 2.30 -5.01 18.96
CA THR A 95 3.39 -5.82 19.50
C THR A 95 3.76 -6.95 18.54
N PRO A 96 4.96 -7.54 18.67
CA PRO A 96 5.31 -8.74 17.91
C PRO A 96 4.29 -9.85 18.06
N GLU A 97 3.80 -10.07 19.29
CA GLU A 97 2.81 -11.11 19.60
C GLU A 97 1.48 -10.86 18.89
N TRP A 98 1.04 -9.60 18.77
CA TRP A 98 -0.14 -9.26 18.00
C TRP A 98 0.03 -9.63 16.53
N VAL A 99 1.17 -9.28 15.90
CA VAL A 99 1.43 -9.64 14.50
C VAL A 99 1.43 -11.16 14.31
N ILE A 100 2.02 -11.89 15.29
CA ILE A 100 2.08 -13.35 15.26
C ILE A 100 0.67 -13.95 15.40
N SER A 101 -0.16 -13.42 16.29
CA SER A 101 -1.52 -13.93 16.50
C SER A 101 -2.44 -13.67 15.29
N GLU A 102 -2.28 -12.53 14.62
CA GLU A 102 -3.04 -12.19 13.41
C GLU A 102 -2.61 -13.02 12.19
N ASN A 103 -1.38 -13.51 12.18
CA ASN A 103 -0.81 -14.36 11.15
C ASN A 103 -1.13 -13.89 9.71
N PRO A 104 -0.67 -12.71 9.30
CA PRO A 104 -1.00 -12.10 8.02
C PRO A 104 -0.58 -12.97 6.83
N ALA A 105 -1.38 -12.95 5.77
CA ALA A 105 -1.04 -13.58 4.49
C ALA A 105 0.03 -12.77 3.73
N VAL A 106 0.12 -11.46 4.00
CA VAL A 106 1.11 -10.55 3.39
C VAL A 106 1.65 -9.60 4.45
N ILE A 107 2.95 -9.34 4.43
CA ILE A 107 3.57 -8.24 5.18
C ILE A 107 4.05 -7.19 4.19
N LEU A 108 3.64 -5.95 4.44
CA LEU A 108 4.06 -4.78 3.69
C LEU A 108 4.80 -3.83 4.64
N LYS A 109 6.00 -3.43 4.26
CA LYS A 109 6.82 -2.47 5.01
C LYS A 109 7.00 -1.20 4.22
N THR A 110 6.63 -0.06 4.79
CA THR A 110 6.96 1.25 4.23
C THR A 110 8.37 1.65 4.66
N ALA A 111 9.21 1.99 3.71
CA ALA A 111 10.56 2.49 3.97
C ALA A 111 10.85 3.75 3.16
N SER A 112 11.76 4.59 3.66
CA SER A 112 12.38 5.64 2.86
C SER A 112 13.62 5.08 2.19
N LEU A 113 13.84 5.43 0.93
CA LEU A 113 15.11 5.14 0.28
C LEU A 113 16.23 5.95 0.93
N LYS A 114 17.25 5.26 1.42
CA LYS A 114 18.43 5.85 2.03
C LYS A 114 19.69 5.29 1.38
N PRO A 115 20.73 6.10 1.16
CA PRO A 115 21.96 5.62 0.56
C PRO A 115 22.63 4.46 1.34
N GLU A 116 22.46 4.47 2.67
CA GLU A 116 23.08 3.52 3.60
C GLU A 116 22.30 2.21 3.80
N LYS A 117 21.08 2.11 3.27
CA LYS A 117 20.23 0.93 3.51
C LYS A 117 19.35 0.60 2.32
N THR A 118 19.51 -0.59 1.78
CA THR A 118 18.69 -1.09 0.67
C THR A 118 17.33 -1.62 1.15
N LEU A 119 16.36 -1.70 0.24
CA LEU A 119 15.04 -2.30 0.54
C LEU A 119 15.17 -3.77 0.92
N ASP A 120 16.14 -4.51 0.35
CA ASP A 120 16.41 -5.91 0.71
C ASP A 120 16.92 -6.03 2.15
N GLN A 121 17.78 -5.13 2.59
CA GLN A 121 18.22 -5.09 4.00
C GLN A 121 17.06 -4.80 4.96
N VAL A 122 16.15 -3.92 4.58
CA VAL A 122 14.92 -3.66 5.37
C VAL A 122 14.04 -4.90 5.42
N ARG A 123 13.93 -5.64 4.31
CA ARG A 123 13.19 -6.89 4.25
C ARG A 123 13.80 -7.96 5.16
N GLU A 124 15.12 -8.14 5.12
CA GLU A 124 15.83 -9.10 5.98
C GLU A 124 15.62 -8.82 7.46
N GLU A 125 15.58 -7.55 7.88
CA GLU A 125 15.26 -7.20 9.27
C GLU A 125 13.88 -7.67 9.73
N ILE A 126 12.90 -7.74 8.82
CA ILE A 126 11.57 -8.28 9.13
C ILE A 126 11.64 -9.81 9.21
N LEU A 127 12.30 -10.44 8.24
CA LEU A 127 12.40 -11.89 8.16
C LEU A 127 13.14 -12.51 9.35
N THR A 128 14.07 -11.77 9.96
CA THR A 128 14.89 -12.23 11.10
C THR A 128 14.31 -11.90 12.47
N ARG A 129 13.12 -11.30 12.55
CA ARG A 129 12.45 -11.04 13.84
C ARG A 129 12.02 -12.34 14.51
N THR A 130 12.25 -12.42 15.80
CA THR A 130 11.88 -13.59 16.61
C THR A 130 10.39 -13.91 16.47
N GLY A 131 10.07 -15.14 16.11
CA GLY A 131 8.71 -15.65 15.96
C GLY A 131 8.11 -15.41 14.56
N PHE A 132 8.69 -14.53 13.72
CA PHE A 132 8.15 -14.24 12.38
C PHE A 132 8.37 -15.38 11.40
N GLU A 133 9.30 -16.30 11.64
CA GLU A 133 9.48 -17.54 10.89
C GLU A 133 8.23 -18.44 10.91
N THR A 134 7.33 -18.24 11.86
CA THR A 134 6.07 -18.98 11.95
C THR A 134 4.97 -18.44 11.07
N LEU A 135 5.08 -17.18 10.62
CA LEU A 135 4.05 -16.47 9.86
C LEU A 135 3.87 -17.03 8.45
N ASN A 136 2.62 -17.07 7.98
CA ASN A 136 2.29 -17.47 6.63
C ASN A 136 2.99 -16.57 5.59
N ALA A 137 2.96 -15.24 5.78
CA ALA A 137 3.62 -14.30 4.89
C ALA A 137 5.13 -14.59 4.72
N VAL A 138 5.81 -15.04 5.78
CA VAL A 138 7.24 -15.37 5.74
C VAL A 138 7.48 -16.69 5.03
N LYS A 139 6.71 -17.72 5.38
CA LYS A 139 6.79 -19.08 4.76
C LYS A 139 6.53 -19.03 3.27
N GLU A 140 5.56 -18.21 2.84
CA GLU A 140 5.14 -18.04 1.45
C GLU A 140 5.95 -16.97 0.70
N LYS A 141 6.97 -16.37 1.36
CA LYS A 141 7.83 -15.30 0.79
C LYS A 141 7.04 -14.05 0.35
N ARG A 142 5.96 -13.75 1.04
CA ARG A 142 5.07 -12.60 0.78
C ARG A 142 5.36 -11.43 1.71
N VAL A 143 6.64 -11.10 1.87
CA VAL A 143 7.12 -9.93 2.62
C VAL A 143 7.69 -8.94 1.63
N TYR A 144 7.07 -7.77 1.53
CA TYR A 144 7.40 -6.73 0.55
C TYR A 144 7.79 -5.43 1.25
N VAL A 145 8.72 -4.70 0.66
CA VAL A 145 9.12 -3.38 1.12
C VAL A 145 8.80 -2.37 0.02
N LEU A 146 8.06 -1.33 0.38
CA LEU A 146 7.65 -0.26 -0.53
C LEU A 146 8.29 1.06 -0.10
N ASN A 147 8.76 1.83 -1.08
CA ASN A 147 9.10 3.23 -0.82
C ASN A 147 7.80 4.00 -0.48
N GLY A 148 7.81 4.76 0.61
CA GLY A 148 6.67 5.58 1.04
C GLY A 148 6.18 6.56 -0.02
N ASP A 149 7.06 7.03 -0.90
CA ASP A 149 6.69 7.92 -2.01
C ASP A 149 5.71 7.27 -3.02
N LEU A 150 5.58 5.95 -3.00
CA LEU A 150 4.63 5.20 -3.83
C LEU A 150 3.26 5.05 -3.15
N ILE A 151 3.13 5.43 -1.91
CA ILE A 151 1.88 5.28 -1.15
C ILE A 151 1.12 6.59 -1.11
N TYR A 152 1.85 7.69 -1.10
CA TYR A 152 1.30 9.02 -0.90
C TYR A 152 1.57 9.93 -2.11
N GLY A 153 0.62 10.83 -2.37
CA GLY A 153 0.76 11.86 -3.39
C GLY A 153 0.74 11.33 -4.83
N PRO A 154 1.33 12.08 -5.76
CA PRO A 154 1.17 11.82 -7.20
C PRO A 154 1.74 10.50 -7.71
N ARG A 155 2.55 9.79 -6.94
CA ARG A 155 3.08 8.45 -7.30
C ARG A 155 2.22 7.29 -6.82
N SER A 156 1.15 7.56 -6.08
CA SER A 156 0.28 6.54 -5.50
C SER A 156 -0.43 5.61 -6.52
N PRO A 157 -0.64 5.96 -7.78
CA PRO A 157 -1.08 4.98 -8.78
C PRO A 157 -0.12 3.81 -8.96
N ALA A 158 1.20 4.05 -8.90
CA ALA A 158 2.19 2.98 -8.91
C ALA A 158 2.12 2.12 -7.64
N GLY A 159 1.96 2.76 -6.47
CA GLY A 159 1.76 2.08 -5.19
C GLY A 159 0.53 1.18 -5.21
N LEU A 160 -0.59 1.64 -5.78
CA LEU A 160 -1.80 0.84 -5.96
C LEU A 160 -1.52 -0.44 -6.77
N VAL A 161 -0.78 -0.33 -7.88
CA VAL A 161 -0.42 -1.49 -8.69
C VAL A 161 0.48 -2.47 -7.93
N TYR A 162 1.47 -1.97 -7.18
CA TYR A 162 2.32 -2.81 -6.34
C TYR A 162 1.53 -3.55 -5.26
N LEU A 163 0.62 -2.86 -4.58
CA LEU A 163 -0.26 -3.46 -3.59
C LEU A 163 -1.16 -4.54 -4.20
N ALA A 164 -1.78 -4.25 -5.34
CA ALA A 164 -2.62 -5.20 -6.05
C ALA A 164 -1.83 -6.47 -6.43
N LYS A 165 -0.59 -6.32 -6.93
CA LYS A 165 0.29 -7.46 -7.25
C LYS A 165 0.74 -8.24 -6.01
N ALA A 166 1.00 -7.56 -4.90
CA ALA A 166 1.37 -8.20 -3.65
C ALA A 166 0.21 -9.00 -3.05
N LEU A 167 -1.01 -8.51 -3.18
CA LEU A 167 -2.22 -9.15 -2.66
C LEU A 167 -2.77 -10.23 -3.60
N HIS A 168 -2.75 -9.98 -4.91
CA HIS A 168 -3.35 -10.80 -5.97
C HIS A 168 -2.37 -11.01 -7.14
N PRO A 169 -1.29 -11.78 -6.94
CA PRO A 169 -0.23 -11.92 -7.93
C PRO A 169 -0.69 -12.55 -9.26
N GLU A 170 -1.66 -13.45 -9.23
CA GLU A 170 -2.18 -14.12 -10.42
C GLU A 170 -3.03 -13.16 -11.26
N GLU A 171 -4.02 -12.51 -10.66
CA GLU A 171 -4.96 -11.59 -11.32
C GLU A 171 -4.26 -10.32 -11.83
N CYS A 172 -3.23 -9.89 -11.13
CA CYS A 172 -2.44 -8.71 -11.47
C CYS A 172 -1.13 -9.04 -12.20
N SER A 173 -0.98 -10.28 -12.71
CA SER A 173 0.16 -10.63 -13.57
C SER A 173 0.16 -9.79 -14.84
N GLY A 174 1.35 -9.37 -15.31
CA GLY A 174 1.50 -8.55 -16.52
C GLY A 174 1.11 -7.07 -16.40
N ILE A 175 0.59 -6.60 -15.26
CA ILE A 175 0.44 -5.18 -15.02
C ILE A 175 1.80 -4.60 -14.61
N SER A 176 2.27 -3.58 -15.32
CA SER A 176 3.47 -2.80 -14.95
C SER A 176 3.15 -1.31 -15.11
N PRO A 177 3.30 -0.50 -14.07
CA PRO A 177 3.31 0.95 -14.24
C PRO A 177 4.62 1.31 -14.97
N GLU A 178 4.48 1.77 -16.19
CA GLU A 178 5.59 2.35 -16.97
C GLU A 178 5.92 3.74 -16.47
#